data_c52ad93e1f86ff752f6acac2fdcdff13
#
_entry.id   c52ad93e1f86ff752f6acac2fdcdff13
#
_cell.length_a   1.000
_cell.length_b   1.000
_cell.length_c   1.000
_cell.angle_alpha   90.00
_cell.angle_beta   90.00
_cell.angle_gamma   90.00
#
_symmetry.space_group_name_H-M   'P 1'
#
loop_
_entity.id
_entity.type
_entity.pdbx_description
1 polymer ?
#
loop_
_entity_poly.entity_id
_entity_poly.type
_entity_poly.pdbx_seq_one_letter_code
_entity_poly.pdbx_strand_id
1 'polypeptide(L)'
;IGFLAFLQSDTAEYSYQISILERSAIYAVVAVSMNLLTGFTGLFSLGQAGFMAIGAYVVAIFTIPVGSRASVYYVSGISPVIANIQLPIPVALLLGGLAAAAMAALIGIPVLRLKSDYLAIATLGFSEIIRAFIAAPMFDTITNGSYGLKSIPGFPNIFAVFGLAALCIALMVLLINSS
;
A
#
# COMPACT_ATOMS: atom_id res chain seq x y z
N ILE A 1 16.64 -17.20 -7.31
CA ILE A 1 17.45 -16.84 -6.10
C ILE A 1 18.83 -16.36 -6.55
N GLY A 2 19.60 -17.12 -7.38
CA GLY A 2 20.94 -16.74 -7.84
C GLY A 2 21.00 -15.39 -8.58
N PHE A 3 20.04 -15.09 -9.45
CA PHE A 3 19.94 -13.83 -10.19
C PHE A 3 19.69 -12.64 -9.25
N LEU A 4 18.83 -12.80 -8.25
CA LEU A 4 18.57 -11.76 -7.25
C LEU A 4 19.78 -11.50 -6.34
N ALA A 5 20.54 -12.56 -6.00
CA ALA A 5 21.77 -12.43 -5.25
C ALA A 5 22.87 -11.70 -6.04
N PHE A 6 22.94 -11.95 -7.35
CA PHE A 6 23.85 -11.25 -8.25
C PHE A 6 23.53 -9.76 -8.34
N LEU A 7 22.26 -9.39 -8.48
CA LEU A 7 21.83 -8.00 -8.51
C LEU A 7 22.08 -7.27 -7.18
N GLN A 8 22.00 -7.99 -6.06
CA GLN A 8 22.25 -7.41 -4.75
C GLN A 8 23.76 -7.18 -4.48
N SER A 9 24.66 -7.88 -5.15
CA SER A 9 26.11 -7.68 -4.99
C SER A 9 26.60 -6.34 -5.53
N ASP A 10 25.91 -5.78 -6.56
CA ASP A 10 26.25 -4.49 -7.20
C ASP A 10 25.03 -3.54 -7.21
N THR A 11 24.54 -3.21 -6.02
CA THR A 11 23.34 -2.36 -5.85
C THR A 11 23.47 -0.98 -6.45
N ALA A 12 24.67 -0.44 -6.59
CA ALA A 12 24.89 0.89 -7.17
C ALA A 12 24.66 0.90 -8.69
N GLU A 13 25.07 -0.15 -9.38
CA GLU A 13 24.95 -0.24 -10.85
C GLU A 13 23.56 -0.69 -11.28
N TYR A 14 22.92 -1.56 -10.48
CA TYR A 14 21.61 -2.16 -10.80
C TYR A 14 20.43 -1.58 -10.02
N SER A 15 20.59 -0.42 -9.35
CA SER A 15 19.54 0.21 -8.52
C SER A 15 18.21 0.43 -9.25
N TYR A 16 18.25 0.78 -10.52
CA TYR A 16 17.06 0.96 -11.33
C TYR A 16 16.33 -0.37 -11.59
N GLN A 17 17.05 -1.42 -11.92
CA GLN A 17 16.51 -2.76 -12.17
C GLN A 17 15.92 -3.36 -10.89
N ILE A 18 16.59 -3.17 -9.74
CA ILE A 18 16.09 -3.57 -8.42
C ILE A 18 14.76 -2.90 -8.14
N SER A 19 14.65 -1.58 -8.36
CA SER A 19 13.40 -0.85 -8.14
C SER A 19 12.25 -1.33 -9.03
N ILE A 20 12.54 -1.71 -10.29
CA ILE A 20 11.53 -2.29 -11.18
C ILE A 20 11.07 -3.65 -10.65
N LEU A 21 11.99 -4.51 -10.24
CA LEU A 21 11.67 -5.83 -9.71
C LEU A 21 10.85 -5.77 -8.42
N GLU A 22 11.20 -4.87 -7.50
CA GLU A 22 10.43 -4.64 -6.27
C GLU A 22 9.00 -4.18 -6.58
N ARG A 23 8.84 -3.22 -7.48
CA ARG A 23 7.50 -2.78 -7.92
C ARG A 23 6.72 -3.91 -8.59
N SER A 24 7.37 -4.70 -9.42
CA SER A 24 6.75 -5.84 -10.08
C SER A 24 6.25 -6.89 -9.08
N ALA A 25 7.02 -7.16 -8.01
CA ALA A 25 6.61 -8.06 -6.94
C ALA A 25 5.36 -7.54 -6.21
N ILE A 26 5.32 -6.23 -5.90
CA ILE A 26 4.15 -5.61 -5.26
C ILE A 26 2.91 -5.70 -6.17
N TYR A 27 3.05 -5.35 -7.45
CA TYR A 27 1.95 -5.45 -8.40
C TYR A 27 1.48 -6.90 -8.64
N ALA A 28 2.37 -7.87 -8.54
CA ALA A 28 1.98 -9.29 -8.60
C ALA A 28 1.07 -9.66 -7.43
N VAL A 29 1.36 -9.21 -6.21
CA VAL A 29 0.47 -9.43 -5.05
C VAL A 29 -0.90 -8.78 -5.27
N VAL A 30 -0.93 -7.54 -5.78
CA VAL A 30 -2.18 -6.84 -6.11
C VAL A 30 -2.98 -7.58 -7.17
N ALA A 31 -2.33 -8.07 -8.24
CA ALA A 31 -2.98 -8.83 -9.30
C ALA A 31 -3.57 -10.15 -8.79
N VAL A 32 -2.84 -10.88 -7.93
CA VAL A 32 -3.35 -12.11 -7.30
C VAL A 32 -4.53 -11.82 -6.39
N SER A 33 -4.48 -10.74 -5.59
CA SER A 33 -5.59 -10.35 -4.73
C SER A 33 -6.84 -9.93 -5.51
N MET A 34 -6.65 -9.27 -6.65
CA MET A 34 -7.75 -8.93 -7.55
C MET A 34 -8.35 -10.18 -8.21
N ASN A 35 -7.50 -11.14 -8.63
CA ASN A 35 -7.96 -12.42 -9.18
C ASN A 35 -8.72 -13.26 -8.13
N LEU A 36 -8.33 -13.19 -6.86
CA LEU A 36 -9.08 -13.83 -5.78
C LEU A 36 -10.52 -13.28 -5.73
N LEU A 37 -10.68 -11.97 -5.78
CA LEU A 37 -11.99 -11.33 -5.73
C LEU A 37 -12.82 -11.64 -6.99
N THR A 38 -12.25 -11.39 -8.18
CA THR A 38 -12.98 -11.59 -9.46
C THR A 38 -13.17 -13.05 -9.81
N GLY A 39 -12.17 -13.90 -9.54
CA GLY A 39 -12.20 -15.33 -9.92
C GLY A 39 -13.13 -16.16 -9.02
N PHE A 40 -13.16 -15.90 -7.72
CA PHE A 40 -13.98 -16.68 -6.79
C PHE A 40 -15.38 -16.10 -6.58
N THR A 41 -15.50 -14.79 -6.42
CA THR A 41 -16.82 -14.18 -6.17
C THR A 41 -17.55 -13.79 -7.45
N GLY A 42 -16.86 -13.76 -8.59
CA GLY A 42 -17.40 -13.24 -9.84
C GLY A 42 -17.71 -11.74 -9.82
N LEU A 43 -17.29 -11.04 -8.76
CA LEU A 43 -17.55 -9.64 -8.55
C LEU A 43 -16.37 -8.78 -9.06
N PHE A 44 -16.63 -7.93 -10.02
CA PHE A 44 -15.61 -7.03 -10.55
C PHE A 44 -15.52 -5.77 -9.68
N SER A 45 -14.37 -5.57 -9.02
CA SER A 45 -14.13 -4.42 -8.15
C SER A 45 -12.93 -3.60 -8.63
N LEU A 46 -13.12 -2.29 -8.77
CA LEU A 46 -12.06 -1.32 -9.12
C LEU A 46 -11.52 -0.54 -7.90
N GLY A 47 -11.90 -0.95 -6.68
CA GLY A 47 -11.52 -0.30 -5.44
C GLY A 47 -10.09 -0.56 -4.95
N GLN A 48 -9.38 -1.47 -5.59
CA GLN A 48 -8.06 -1.93 -5.16
C GLN A 48 -7.05 -0.78 -4.98
N ALA A 49 -7.06 0.19 -5.89
CA ALA A 49 -6.18 1.36 -5.85
C ALA A 49 -6.41 2.23 -4.59
N GLY A 50 -7.67 2.41 -4.18
CA GLY A 50 -8.01 3.18 -2.99
C GLY A 50 -7.49 2.52 -1.70
N PHE A 51 -7.71 1.21 -1.55
CA PHE A 51 -7.24 0.47 -0.37
C PHE A 51 -5.72 0.41 -0.32
N MET A 52 -5.05 0.23 -1.48
CA MET A 52 -3.60 0.30 -1.57
C MET A 52 -3.08 1.69 -1.17
N ALA A 53 -3.74 2.76 -1.56
CA ALA A 53 -3.36 4.11 -1.18
C ALA A 53 -3.44 4.32 0.34
N ILE A 54 -4.54 3.89 0.99
CA ILE A 54 -4.67 3.97 2.47
C ILE A 54 -3.51 3.25 3.16
N GLY A 55 -3.28 1.98 2.78
CA GLY A 55 -2.19 1.19 3.36
C GLY A 55 -0.82 1.85 3.17
N ALA A 56 -0.54 2.33 1.96
CA ALA A 56 0.72 2.97 1.62
C ALA A 56 0.93 4.28 2.41
N TYR A 57 -0.09 5.12 2.55
CA TYR A 57 0.01 6.36 3.31
C TYR A 57 0.20 6.10 4.80
N VAL A 58 -0.51 5.15 5.40
CA VAL A 58 -0.31 4.77 6.81
C VAL A 58 1.12 4.28 7.03
N VAL A 59 1.63 3.39 6.17
CA VAL A 59 3.02 2.93 6.28
C VAL A 59 3.99 4.10 6.14
N ALA A 60 3.82 4.94 5.12
CA ALA A 60 4.71 6.08 4.86
C ALA A 60 4.77 7.05 6.04
N ILE A 61 3.61 7.45 6.58
CA ILE A 61 3.52 8.40 7.71
C ILE A 61 4.32 7.90 8.92
N PHE A 62 4.23 6.60 9.23
CA PHE A 62 4.88 6.03 10.41
C PHE A 62 6.34 5.59 10.18
N THR A 63 6.78 5.42 8.93
CA THR A 63 8.15 4.98 8.63
C THR A 63 9.12 6.10 8.27
N ILE A 64 8.63 7.29 7.86
CA ILE A 64 9.50 8.43 7.55
C ILE A 64 10.33 8.80 8.78
N PRO A 65 11.68 8.86 8.68
CA PRO A 65 12.56 9.23 9.78
C PRO A 65 12.24 10.63 10.31
N VAL A 66 12.24 10.79 11.63
CA VAL A 66 11.93 12.07 12.28
C VAL A 66 12.79 13.23 11.75
N GLY A 67 14.08 12.96 11.47
CA GLY A 67 15.00 13.97 10.92
C GLY A 67 14.67 14.44 9.49
N SER A 68 13.99 13.61 8.70
CA SER A 68 13.61 13.95 7.31
C SER A 68 12.23 14.60 7.21
N ARG A 69 11.45 14.59 8.27
CA ARG A 69 10.05 15.08 8.26
C ARG A 69 9.96 16.57 7.95
N ALA A 70 10.87 17.38 8.45
CA ALA A 70 10.90 18.82 8.18
C ALA A 70 11.09 19.09 6.67
N SER A 71 11.84 18.26 5.96
CA SER A 71 12.03 18.40 4.51
C SER A 71 10.85 17.85 3.69
N VAL A 72 10.08 16.91 4.23
CA VAL A 72 8.89 16.36 3.57
C VAL A 72 7.70 17.29 3.72
N TYR A 73 7.46 17.79 4.94
CA TYR A 73 6.33 18.66 5.29
C TYR A 73 6.72 20.14 5.28
N TYR A 74 7.47 20.58 4.27
CA TYR A 74 8.01 21.95 4.22
C TYR A 74 6.94 23.03 3.96
N VAL A 75 5.77 22.66 3.45
CA VAL A 75 4.69 23.62 3.12
C VAL A 75 3.76 23.86 4.30
N SER A 76 3.19 22.79 4.85
CA SER A 76 2.09 22.87 5.84
C SER A 76 2.54 22.53 7.27
N GLY A 77 3.79 22.12 7.44
CA GLY A 77 4.28 21.60 8.71
C GLY A 77 3.73 20.21 9.01
N ILE A 78 4.16 19.60 10.10
CA ILE A 78 3.71 18.28 10.53
C ILE A 78 2.80 18.39 11.76
N SER A 79 1.76 17.57 11.82
CA SER A 79 0.91 17.47 13.01
C SER A 79 1.72 17.01 14.23
N PRO A 80 1.60 17.67 15.41
CA PRO A 80 2.34 17.31 16.61
C PRO A 80 2.08 15.88 17.09
N VAL A 81 0.93 15.31 16.74
CA VAL A 81 0.56 13.93 17.08
C VAL A 81 1.47 12.91 16.40
N ILE A 82 1.92 13.20 15.17
CA ILE A 82 2.70 12.25 14.37
C ILE A 82 4.20 12.61 14.43
N ALA A 83 4.54 13.85 14.81
CA ALA A 83 5.89 14.40 14.70
C ALA A 83 6.99 13.52 15.33
N ASN A 84 6.68 12.82 16.41
CA ASN A 84 7.64 12.04 17.20
C ASN A 84 7.46 10.52 17.10
N ILE A 85 6.46 10.03 16.34
CA ILE A 85 6.17 8.60 16.25
C ILE A 85 6.89 8.04 15.03
N GLN A 86 7.90 7.21 15.25
CA GLN A 86 8.54 6.42 14.18
C GLN A 86 8.43 4.94 14.54
N LEU A 87 7.87 4.16 13.62
CA LEU A 87 7.68 2.72 13.80
C LEU A 87 8.62 1.93 12.87
N PRO A 88 9.06 0.75 13.29
CA PRO A 88 9.77 -0.15 12.40
C PRO A 88 8.85 -0.61 11.26
N ILE A 89 9.43 -0.84 10.08
CA ILE A 89 8.71 -1.18 8.85
C ILE A 89 7.69 -2.32 9.04
N PRO A 90 8.00 -3.46 9.72
CA PRO A 90 7.03 -4.54 9.89
C PRO A 90 5.78 -4.14 10.66
N VAL A 91 5.94 -3.31 11.71
CA VAL A 91 4.80 -2.82 12.52
C VAL A 91 3.97 -1.85 11.72
N ALA A 92 4.61 -0.94 10.97
CA ALA A 92 3.91 -0.01 10.10
C ALA A 92 3.13 -0.73 9.00
N LEU A 93 3.67 -1.81 8.43
CA LEU A 93 2.97 -2.65 7.45
C LEU A 93 1.73 -3.32 8.03
N LEU A 94 1.82 -3.86 9.26
CA LEU A 94 0.66 -4.43 9.94
C LEU A 94 -0.43 -3.37 10.18
N LEU A 95 -0.04 -2.18 10.64
CA LEU A 95 -0.99 -1.08 10.84
C LEU A 95 -1.61 -0.60 9.53
N GLY A 96 -0.81 -0.50 8.46
CA GLY A 96 -1.31 -0.15 7.13
C GLY A 96 -2.28 -1.18 6.58
N GLY A 97 -1.98 -2.47 6.77
CA GLY A 97 -2.86 -3.57 6.40
C GLY A 97 -4.17 -3.55 7.18
N LEU A 98 -4.12 -3.34 8.50
CA LEU A 98 -5.30 -3.24 9.35
C LEU A 98 -6.16 -2.01 9.00
N ALA A 99 -5.55 -0.87 8.73
CA ALA A 99 -6.26 0.33 8.30
C ALA A 99 -6.97 0.13 6.96
N ALA A 100 -6.27 -0.46 5.99
CA ALA A 100 -6.85 -0.80 4.69
C ALA A 100 -7.99 -1.82 4.84
N ALA A 101 -7.83 -2.85 5.68
CA ALA A 101 -8.86 -3.86 5.94
C ALA A 101 -10.09 -3.26 6.63
N ALA A 102 -9.91 -2.37 7.61
CA ALA A 102 -11.00 -1.68 8.28
C ALA A 102 -11.82 -0.82 7.30
N MET A 103 -11.14 -0.07 6.42
CA MET A 103 -11.81 0.71 5.38
C MET A 103 -12.49 -0.18 4.34
N ALA A 104 -11.85 -1.28 3.95
CA ALA A 104 -12.44 -2.25 3.04
C ALA A 104 -13.70 -2.89 3.63
N ALA A 105 -13.71 -3.20 4.93
CA ALA A 105 -14.90 -3.71 5.62
C ALA A 105 -16.01 -2.64 5.69
N LEU A 106 -15.66 -1.41 6.06
CA LEU A 106 -16.62 -0.30 6.16
C LEU A 106 -17.32 -0.04 4.82
N ILE A 107 -16.58 -0.02 3.74
CA ILE A 107 -17.09 0.25 2.39
C ILE A 107 -17.70 -1.03 1.79
N GLY A 108 -17.08 -2.18 2.02
CA GLY A 108 -17.51 -3.45 1.45
C GLY A 108 -18.88 -3.88 1.92
N ILE A 109 -19.21 -3.73 3.21
CA ILE A 109 -20.51 -4.15 3.76
C ILE A 109 -21.70 -3.53 2.99
N PRO A 110 -21.79 -2.21 2.74
CA PRO A 110 -22.86 -1.65 1.96
C PRO A 110 -22.74 -1.93 0.46
N VAL A 111 -21.53 -1.95 -0.08
CA VAL A 111 -21.29 -2.04 -1.53
C VAL A 111 -21.49 -3.46 -2.06
N LEU A 112 -21.17 -4.48 -1.28
CA LEU A 112 -21.40 -5.89 -1.65
C LEU A 112 -22.89 -6.26 -1.79
N ARG A 113 -23.81 -5.40 -1.34
CA ARG A 113 -25.25 -5.57 -1.55
C ARG A 113 -25.71 -5.11 -2.94
N LEU A 114 -24.84 -4.44 -3.69
CA LEU A 114 -25.14 -3.97 -5.04
C LEU A 114 -24.98 -5.12 -6.06
N LYS A 115 -25.70 -5.00 -7.18
CA LYS A 115 -25.50 -5.88 -8.32
C LYS A 115 -24.11 -5.67 -8.93
N SER A 116 -23.56 -6.70 -9.58
CA SER A 116 -22.18 -6.75 -10.09
C SER A 116 -21.73 -5.48 -10.83
N ASP A 117 -22.55 -4.96 -11.75
CA ASP A 117 -22.21 -3.80 -12.57
C ASP A 117 -22.11 -2.50 -11.75
N TYR A 118 -23.08 -2.31 -10.81
CA TYR A 118 -23.07 -1.18 -9.91
C TYR A 118 -21.95 -1.25 -8.87
N LEU A 119 -21.51 -2.45 -8.52
CA LEU A 119 -20.40 -2.67 -7.61
C LEU A 119 -19.09 -2.13 -8.19
N ALA A 120 -18.83 -2.37 -9.47
CA ALA A 120 -17.63 -1.86 -10.14
C ALA A 120 -17.60 -0.32 -10.14
N ILE A 121 -18.72 0.32 -10.45
CA ILE A 121 -18.83 1.78 -10.47
C ILE A 121 -18.69 2.36 -9.06
N ALA A 122 -19.35 1.75 -8.07
CA ALA A 122 -19.28 2.21 -6.68
C ALA A 122 -17.87 2.09 -6.11
N THR A 123 -17.17 0.99 -6.35
CA THR A 123 -15.80 0.80 -5.87
C THR A 123 -14.80 1.73 -6.54
N LEU A 124 -15.00 2.06 -7.83
CA LEU A 124 -14.23 3.09 -8.51
C LEU A 124 -14.47 4.47 -7.86
N GLY A 125 -15.73 4.82 -7.64
CA GLY A 125 -16.10 6.08 -6.98
C GLY A 125 -15.47 6.20 -5.58
N PHE A 126 -15.48 5.14 -4.79
CA PHE A 126 -14.81 5.12 -3.48
C PHE A 126 -13.30 5.30 -3.58
N SER A 127 -12.62 4.68 -4.55
CA SER A 127 -11.19 4.91 -4.73
C SER A 127 -10.86 6.35 -5.09
N GLU A 128 -11.69 7.01 -5.90
CA GLU A 128 -11.53 8.43 -6.20
C GLU A 128 -11.82 9.33 -4.99
N ILE A 129 -12.81 9.00 -4.17
CA ILE A 129 -13.07 9.69 -2.90
C ILE A 129 -11.85 9.57 -1.98
N ILE A 130 -11.30 8.38 -1.79
CA ILE A 130 -10.10 8.16 -0.97
C ILE A 130 -8.94 9.00 -1.49
N ARG A 131 -8.71 9.00 -2.80
CA ARG A 131 -7.68 9.81 -3.44
C ARG A 131 -7.88 11.31 -3.19
N ALA A 132 -9.12 11.78 -3.33
CA ALA A 132 -9.47 13.18 -3.06
C ALA A 132 -9.25 13.57 -1.59
N PHE A 133 -9.61 12.69 -0.64
CA PHE A 133 -9.34 12.90 0.78
C PHE A 133 -7.84 13.00 1.08
N ILE A 134 -7.04 12.11 0.53
CA ILE A 134 -5.59 12.11 0.71
C ILE A 134 -4.97 13.41 0.16
N ALA A 135 -5.49 13.91 -0.97
CA ALA A 135 -5.01 15.14 -1.61
C ALA A 135 -5.65 16.43 -1.05
N ALA A 136 -6.60 16.31 -0.12
CA ALA A 136 -7.31 17.48 0.40
C ALA A 136 -6.43 18.34 1.30
N PRO A 137 -6.45 19.68 1.16
CA PRO A 137 -5.64 20.60 1.95
C PRO A 137 -5.86 20.49 3.47
N MET A 138 -7.03 20.03 3.89
CA MET A 138 -7.35 19.80 5.31
C MET A 138 -6.43 18.75 5.96
N PHE A 139 -5.90 17.81 5.18
CA PHE A 139 -5.02 16.74 5.65
C PHE A 139 -3.54 16.95 5.32
N ASP A 140 -3.17 18.13 4.78
CA ASP A 140 -1.77 18.43 4.39
C ASP A 140 -0.77 18.21 5.51
N THR A 141 -1.14 18.47 6.76
CA THR A 141 -0.29 18.23 7.93
C THR A 141 -0.03 16.76 8.24
N ILE A 142 -0.77 15.85 7.60
CA ILE A 142 -0.69 14.39 7.78
C ILE A 142 -0.23 13.71 6.49
N THR A 143 -0.89 14.01 5.36
CA THR A 143 -0.67 13.35 4.07
C THR A 143 0.27 14.12 3.15
N ASN A 144 0.62 15.38 3.49
CA ASN A 144 1.32 16.31 2.61
C ASN A 144 0.55 16.61 1.31
N GLY A 145 -0.75 16.32 1.29
CA GLY A 145 -1.69 16.63 0.21
C GLY A 145 -1.21 16.21 -1.18
N SER A 146 -1.30 17.13 -2.12
CA SER A 146 -0.92 16.91 -3.51
C SER A 146 0.60 16.73 -3.73
N TYR A 147 1.44 17.11 -2.78
CA TYR A 147 2.91 16.98 -2.89
C TYR A 147 3.38 15.54 -2.64
N GLY A 148 2.58 14.74 -1.96
CA GLY A 148 2.88 13.36 -1.61
C GLY A 148 3.98 13.22 -0.57
N LEU A 149 4.18 12.01 -0.09
CA LEU A 149 5.21 11.68 0.89
C LEU A 149 6.49 11.24 0.17
N LYS A 150 7.62 11.79 0.61
CA LYS A 150 8.97 11.49 0.09
C LYS A 150 9.85 10.97 1.21
N SER A 151 11.06 10.50 0.87
CA SER A 151 12.05 10.00 1.85
C SER A 151 11.52 8.82 2.68
N ILE A 152 10.68 7.97 2.07
CA ILE A 152 10.20 6.74 2.70
C ILE A 152 11.36 5.74 2.68
N PRO A 153 11.76 5.15 3.83
CA PRO A 153 12.81 4.16 3.86
C PRO A 153 12.37 2.91 3.07
N GLY A 154 13.19 2.51 2.10
CA GLY A 154 13.02 1.25 1.38
C GLY A 154 13.43 0.05 2.23
N PHE A 155 13.15 -1.15 1.75
CA PHE A 155 13.66 -2.35 2.37
C PHE A 155 15.18 -2.45 2.16
N PRO A 156 15.94 -2.82 3.19
CA PRO A 156 17.40 -2.94 3.07
C PRO A 156 17.84 -4.05 2.11
N ASN A 157 16.98 -5.05 1.89
CA ASN A 157 17.26 -6.21 1.07
C ASN A 157 16.10 -6.49 0.11
N ILE A 158 16.43 -6.74 -1.15
CA ILE A 158 15.46 -7.16 -2.17
C ILE A 158 14.73 -8.47 -1.77
N PHE A 159 15.42 -9.37 -1.08
CA PHE A 159 14.84 -10.62 -0.58
C PHE A 159 13.69 -10.40 0.41
N ALA A 160 13.71 -9.29 1.18
CA ALA A 160 12.63 -8.98 2.12
C ALA A 160 11.32 -8.66 1.37
N VAL A 161 11.41 -7.93 0.25
CA VAL A 161 10.25 -7.60 -0.59
C VAL A 161 9.66 -8.85 -1.23
N PHE A 162 10.51 -9.70 -1.83
CA PHE A 162 10.06 -10.95 -2.46
C PHE A 162 9.56 -11.96 -1.42
N GLY A 163 10.19 -12.04 -0.25
CA GLY A 163 9.74 -12.89 0.85
C GLY A 163 8.35 -12.47 1.36
N LEU A 164 8.14 -11.17 1.53
CA LEU A 164 6.84 -10.62 1.93
C LEU A 164 5.77 -10.84 0.87
N ALA A 165 6.11 -10.65 -0.41
CA ALA A 165 5.21 -10.92 -1.53
C ALA A 165 4.82 -12.41 -1.58
N ALA A 166 5.80 -13.31 -1.44
CA ALA A 166 5.55 -14.75 -1.40
C ALA A 166 4.68 -15.16 -0.22
N LEU A 167 4.91 -14.57 0.95
CA LEU A 167 4.11 -14.80 2.15
C LEU A 167 2.65 -14.35 1.94
N CYS A 168 2.43 -13.17 1.37
CA CYS A 168 1.09 -12.68 1.06
C CYS A 168 0.37 -13.61 0.07
N ILE A 169 1.05 -14.04 -0.99
CA ILE A 169 0.48 -14.97 -1.98
C ILE A 169 0.18 -16.33 -1.32
N ALA A 170 1.08 -16.85 -0.49
CA ALA A 170 0.87 -18.10 0.23
C ALA A 170 -0.35 -18.03 1.16
N LEU A 171 -0.51 -16.93 1.89
CA LEU A 171 -1.70 -16.71 2.72
C LEU A 171 -2.99 -16.67 1.90
N MET A 172 -2.97 -16.02 0.74
CA MET A 172 -4.13 -16.01 -0.17
C MET A 172 -4.47 -17.41 -0.67
N VAL A 173 -3.46 -18.20 -1.07
CA VAL A 173 -3.65 -19.59 -1.52
C VAL A 173 -4.17 -20.47 -0.38
N LEU A 174 -3.67 -20.29 0.84
CA LEU A 174 -4.17 -21.01 2.00
C LEU A 174 -5.65 -20.68 2.29
N LEU A 175 -6.04 -19.41 2.18
CA LEU A 175 -7.43 -19.00 2.34
C LEU A 175 -8.34 -19.65 1.29
N ILE A 176 -7.89 -19.72 0.05
CA ILE A 176 -8.62 -20.40 -1.03
C ILE A 176 -8.81 -21.89 -0.72
N ASN A 177 -7.75 -22.56 -0.28
CA ASN A 177 -7.80 -24.00 -0.01
C ASN A 177 -8.50 -24.36 1.31
N SER A 178 -8.71 -23.39 2.20
CA SER A 178 -9.40 -23.58 3.48
C SER A 178 -10.92 -23.43 3.39
N SER A 179 -11.43 -22.97 2.25
CA SER A 179 -12.87 -22.84 1.95
C SER A 179 -13.38 -23.98 1.13
#